data_2d260c1980020de94b91265100c5fb9e
#
_entry.id   2d260c1980020de94b91265100c5fb9e
#
_cell.length_a   1.000
_cell.length_b   1.000
_cell.length_c   1.000
_cell.angle_alpha   90.00
_cell.angle_beta   90.00
_cell.angle_gamma   90.00
#
_symmetry.space_group_name_H-M   'P 1'
#
loop_
_entity.id
_entity.type
_entity.pdbx_description
1 polymer ?
#
loop_
_entity_poly.entity_id
_entity_poly.type
_entity_poly.pdbx_seq_one_letter_code
_entity_poly.pdbx_strand_id
1 'polypeptide(L)'
;MSTPETAVKHYRAMLRLQRSARAAAAVAWSSLSAAYLSESWDSVSPALERAVSRLQLDAATRGAGYGARTLADQGLYEAPEAWVDPSSLAGVSSRGASLGAALYSAIPHTKDLISGGMPERVALARGREVLQMSAATQVADAGRTAAGLDTFARPRVGYVRMLNPPSCSRCSVLAGRFYRNNEGFQRHPRCDCVHVPTTRTEAAESEGLVHDPYAYFESLSESAQDKTFGKAQAQAIRDGADLFQVVNARRGMSYAGVSADGSRRGQKVASDFTREGTTRRALWGGANPKGKRLTPDAIYAQGLPREATLDLLAKHGYLLPQGQVAEGAIRGAGPVVPRSDLTAAEKRLQTARLRWEAVQDGRNPHGRGPLTPEIAARVEGDYRRWLASNGQIHTD
;
A
#
# COMPACT_ATOMS: atom_id res chain seq x y z
N MET A 1 2.65 -20.45 -8.75
CA MET A 1 1.85 -20.93 -7.58
C MET A 1 0.69 -20.01 -7.31
N SER A 2 -0.46 -20.53 -6.94
CA SER A 2 -1.56 -19.72 -6.43
C SER A 2 -1.22 -19.13 -5.05
N THR A 3 -1.94 -18.09 -4.64
CA THR A 3 -1.83 -17.53 -3.27
C THR A 3 -1.86 -18.63 -2.22
N PRO A 4 -0.92 -18.66 -1.25
CA PRO A 4 -0.87 -19.69 -0.21
C PRO A 4 -2.21 -19.83 0.54
N GLU A 5 -2.64 -21.06 0.77
CA GLU A 5 -3.95 -21.33 1.40
C GLU A 5 -4.02 -20.73 2.81
N THR A 6 -2.92 -20.80 3.55
CA THR A 6 -2.78 -20.17 4.87
C THR A 6 -3.05 -18.67 4.82
N ALA A 7 -2.62 -17.96 3.76
CA ALA A 7 -2.88 -16.52 3.63
C ALA A 7 -4.38 -16.23 3.49
N VAL A 8 -5.08 -17.02 2.69
CA VAL A 8 -6.54 -16.91 2.51
C VAL A 8 -7.29 -17.24 3.81
N LYS A 9 -6.90 -18.31 4.50
CA LYS A 9 -7.48 -18.71 5.80
C LYS A 9 -7.24 -17.64 6.87
N HIS A 10 -6.03 -17.08 6.92
CA HIS A 10 -5.68 -16.00 7.85
C HIS A 10 -6.53 -14.76 7.58
N TYR A 11 -6.63 -14.32 6.35
CA TYR A 11 -7.49 -13.19 5.97
C TYR A 11 -8.94 -13.37 6.45
N ARG A 12 -9.54 -14.53 6.16
CA ARG A 12 -10.91 -14.83 6.58
C ARG A 12 -11.07 -14.85 8.11
N ALA A 13 -10.06 -15.34 8.83
CA ALA A 13 -10.05 -15.34 10.30
C ALA A 13 -9.99 -13.90 10.82
N MET A 14 -9.13 -13.05 10.28
CA MET A 14 -9.04 -11.64 10.66
C MET A 14 -10.34 -10.89 10.40
N LEU A 15 -11.02 -11.16 9.30
CA LEU A 15 -12.34 -10.56 9.02
C LEU A 15 -13.40 -10.96 10.06
N ARG A 16 -13.38 -12.23 10.51
CA ARG A 16 -14.30 -12.67 11.57
C ARG A 16 -14.06 -11.92 12.87
N LEU A 17 -12.80 -11.79 13.31
CA LEU A 17 -12.44 -11.07 14.53
C LEU A 17 -12.82 -9.59 14.45
N GLN A 18 -12.61 -8.94 13.31
CA GLN A 18 -13.03 -7.56 13.09
C GLN A 18 -14.56 -7.40 13.15
N ARG A 19 -15.33 -8.35 12.61
CA ARG A 19 -16.80 -8.34 12.73
C ARG A 19 -17.24 -8.50 14.20
N SER A 20 -16.60 -9.38 14.95
CA SER A 20 -16.87 -9.54 16.38
C SER A 20 -16.57 -8.26 17.18
N ALA A 21 -15.46 -7.58 16.87
CA ALA A 21 -15.13 -6.29 17.47
C ALA A 21 -16.17 -5.20 17.15
N ARG A 22 -16.64 -5.14 15.91
CA ARG A 22 -17.73 -4.23 15.51
C ARG A 22 -19.02 -4.53 16.25
N ALA A 23 -19.36 -5.79 16.40
CA ALA A 23 -20.56 -6.21 17.14
C ALA A 23 -20.47 -5.82 18.61
N ALA A 24 -19.34 -6.08 19.27
CA ALA A 24 -19.11 -5.66 20.65
C ALA A 24 -19.22 -4.14 20.82
N ALA A 25 -18.63 -3.38 19.92
CA ALA A 25 -18.72 -1.92 19.89
C ALA A 25 -20.17 -1.44 19.66
N ALA A 26 -20.94 -2.12 18.81
CA ALA A 26 -22.34 -1.78 18.56
C ALA A 26 -23.20 -2.00 19.80
N VAL A 27 -22.99 -3.10 20.54
CA VAL A 27 -23.68 -3.40 21.81
C VAL A 27 -23.34 -2.34 22.85
N ALA A 28 -22.05 -2.04 23.04
CA ALA A 28 -21.63 -0.99 23.98
C ALA A 28 -22.25 0.36 23.64
N TRP A 29 -22.25 0.73 22.35
CA TRP A 29 -22.84 1.99 21.91
C TRP A 29 -24.36 2.07 22.18
N SER A 30 -25.09 0.98 22.00
CA SER A 30 -26.54 0.97 22.25
C SER A 30 -26.94 1.14 23.72
N SER A 31 -25.98 0.98 24.62
CA SER A 31 -26.17 1.16 26.07
C SER A 31 -25.81 2.59 26.54
N LEU A 32 -25.33 3.47 25.63
CA LEU A 32 -24.99 4.85 25.98
C LEU A 32 -26.23 5.73 26.07
N SER A 33 -26.23 6.65 27.04
CA SER A 33 -27.21 7.72 27.16
C SER A 33 -26.77 8.89 26.29
N ALA A 34 -27.63 9.35 25.39
CA ALA A 34 -27.36 10.52 24.55
C ALA A 34 -27.16 11.80 25.38
N ALA A 35 -27.92 11.95 26.47
CA ALA A 35 -27.82 13.09 27.37
C ALA A 35 -26.56 13.07 28.26
N TYR A 36 -26.00 11.88 28.53
CA TYR A 36 -24.88 11.67 29.46
C TYR A 36 -23.82 10.75 28.83
N LEU A 37 -23.32 11.14 27.65
CA LEU A 37 -22.42 10.30 26.85
C LEU A 37 -21.14 9.91 27.60
N SER A 38 -20.50 10.85 28.32
CA SER A 38 -19.25 10.53 29.04
C SER A 38 -19.49 9.65 30.24
N GLU A 39 -20.50 9.98 31.05
CA GLU A 39 -20.83 9.26 32.29
C GLU A 39 -21.32 7.84 31.96
N SER A 40 -22.14 7.69 30.95
CA SER A 40 -22.59 6.36 30.50
C SER A 40 -21.48 5.54 29.87
N TRP A 41 -20.48 6.18 29.23
CA TRP A 41 -19.30 5.52 28.71
C TRP A 41 -18.51 4.82 29.82
N ASP A 42 -18.32 5.45 30.97
CA ASP A 42 -17.56 4.92 32.08
C ASP A 42 -18.15 3.57 32.58
N SER A 43 -19.45 3.39 32.46
CA SER A 43 -20.14 2.16 32.83
C SER A 43 -19.97 1.02 31.82
N VAL A 44 -19.85 1.33 30.52
CA VAL A 44 -19.80 0.32 29.45
C VAL A 44 -18.38 0.02 28.96
N SER A 45 -17.46 0.99 29.07
CA SER A 45 -16.11 0.88 28.54
C SER A 45 -15.31 -0.31 29.08
N PRO A 46 -15.36 -0.69 30.40
CA PRO A 46 -14.56 -1.82 30.90
C PRO A 46 -14.93 -3.16 30.25
N ALA A 47 -16.22 -3.38 29.97
CA ALA A 47 -16.67 -4.60 29.30
C ALA A 47 -16.24 -4.63 27.83
N LEU A 48 -16.34 -3.50 27.13
CA LEU A 48 -15.91 -3.36 25.75
C LEU A 48 -14.39 -3.55 25.63
N GLU A 49 -13.60 -2.91 26.49
CA GLU A 49 -12.14 -3.04 26.51
C GLU A 49 -11.70 -4.49 26.71
N ARG A 50 -12.29 -5.20 27.66
CA ARG A 50 -12.02 -6.62 27.86
C ARG A 50 -12.37 -7.45 26.62
N ALA A 51 -13.50 -7.18 25.98
CA ALA A 51 -13.91 -7.92 24.79
C ALA A 51 -12.94 -7.66 23.62
N VAL A 52 -12.57 -6.41 23.35
CA VAL A 52 -11.65 -6.06 22.27
C VAL A 52 -10.24 -6.56 22.57
N SER A 53 -9.75 -6.49 23.83
CA SER A 53 -8.44 -7.03 24.23
C SER A 53 -8.33 -8.54 23.99
N ARG A 54 -9.39 -9.30 24.28
CA ARG A 54 -9.41 -10.74 23.96
C ARG A 54 -9.32 -10.99 22.45
N LEU A 55 -10.02 -10.20 21.66
CA LEU A 55 -9.97 -10.30 20.19
C LEU A 55 -8.59 -9.87 19.64
N GLN A 56 -7.93 -8.87 20.26
CA GLN A 56 -6.56 -8.52 19.95
C GLN A 56 -5.59 -9.67 20.24
N LEU A 57 -5.74 -10.32 21.39
CA LEU A 57 -4.92 -11.47 21.76
C LEU A 57 -5.09 -12.62 20.74
N ASP A 58 -6.34 -12.96 20.38
CA ASP A 58 -6.59 -13.99 19.34
C ASP A 58 -5.99 -13.59 17.99
N ALA A 59 -6.17 -12.33 17.57
CA ALA A 59 -5.59 -11.83 16.34
C ALA A 59 -4.05 -11.87 16.36
N ALA A 60 -3.42 -11.45 17.44
CA ALA A 60 -1.97 -11.47 17.62
C ALA A 60 -1.41 -12.90 17.66
N THR A 61 -2.08 -13.82 18.36
CA THR A 61 -1.69 -15.25 18.40
C THR A 61 -1.71 -15.88 17.01
N ARG A 62 -2.75 -15.56 16.20
CA ARG A 62 -2.81 -16.00 14.81
C ARG A 62 -1.73 -15.37 13.96
N GLY A 63 -1.41 -14.10 14.21
CA GLY A 63 -0.35 -13.37 13.53
C GLY A 63 1.03 -13.94 13.81
N ALA A 64 1.35 -14.21 15.06
CA ALA A 64 2.65 -14.75 15.49
C ALA A 64 3.00 -16.11 14.89
N GLY A 65 2.01 -16.94 14.57
CA GLY A 65 2.26 -18.22 13.89
C GLY A 65 2.00 -18.21 12.39
N TYR A 66 1.66 -17.06 11.83
CA TYR A 66 1.25 -16.94 10.43
C TYR A 66 2.40 -17.14 9.45
N GLY A 67 3.56 -16.54 9.74
CA GLY A 67 4.72 -16.57 8.85
C GLY A 67 5.22 -17.99 8.61
N ALA A 68 5.43 -18.75 9.68
CA ALA A 68 5.90 -20.15 9.58
C ALA A 68 4.96 -21.01 8.71
N ARG A 69 3.64 -20.91 8.96
CA ARG A 69 2.65 -21.69 8.19
C ARG A 69 2.58 -21.27 6.73
N THR A 70 2.69 -19.98 6.46
CA THR A 70 2.63 -19.45 5.09
C THR A 70 3.90 -19.81 4.29
N LEU A 71 5.05 -19.84 4.94
CA LEU A 71 6.28 -20.32 4.34
C LEU A 71 6.21 -21.82 4.04
N ALA A 72 5.67 -22.62 4.97
CA ALA A 72 5.49 -24.05 4.77
C ALA A 72 4.58 -24.37 3.57
N ASP A 73 3.50 -23.62 3.34
CA ASP A 73 2.66 -23.75 2.13
C ASP A 73 3.46 -23.55 0.82
N GLN A 74 4.57 -22.83 0.89
CA GLN A 74 5.47 -22.54 -0.23
C GLN A 74 6.67 -23.50 -0.29
N GLY A 75 6.72 -24.51 0.58
CA GLY A 75 7.88 -25.41 0.71
C GLY A 75 9.12 -24.74 1.31
N LEU A 76 8.96 -23.59 1.96
CA LEU A 76 10.04 -22.80 2.54
C LEU A 76 10.11 -22.96 4.04
N TYR A 77 11.31 -22.88 4.58
CA TYR A 77 11.58 -22.83 6.02
C TYR A 77 12.64 -21.78 6.33
N GLU A 78 12.34 -20.92 7.29
CA GLU A 78 13.28 -19.96 7.85
C GLU A 78 13.02 -19.85 9.35
N ALA A 79 14.01 -20.21 10.16
CA ALA A 79 13.91 -20.13 11.61
C ALA A 79 13.84 -18.67 12.08
N PRO A 80 12.97 -18.33 13.04
CA PRO A 80 12.95 -17.00 13.62
C PRO A 80 14.12 -16.83 14.61
N GLU A 81 14.74 -15.64 14.64
CA GLU A 81 15.74 -15.24 15.63
C GLU A 81 15.12 -14.80 16.97
N ALA A 82 13.83 -14.46 16.96
CA ALA A 82 13.07 -14.07 18.12
C ALA A 82 11.60 -14.49 17.99
N TRP A 83 10.90 -14.59 19.12
CA TRP A 83 9.49 -14.98 19.16
C TRP A 83 8.61 -13.80 19.54
N VAL A 84 7.46 -13.68 18.90
CA VAL A 84 6.46 -12.67 19.22
C VAL A 84 5.66 -13.13 20.44
N ASP A 85 5.58 -12.29 21.46
CA ASP A 85 4.61 -12.46 22.55
C ASP A 85 3.27 -11.80 22.17
N PRO A 86 2.24 -12.58 21.84
CA PRO A 86 0.94 -12.03 21.47
C PRO A 86 0.28 -11.21 22.59
N SER A 87 0.59 -11.51 23.86
CA SER A 87 -0.03 -10.84 25.01
C SER A 87 0.36 -9.38 25.10
N SER A 88 1.56 -9.02 24.63
CA SER A 88 2.05 -7.64 24.58
C SER A 88 1.25 -6.71 23.64
N LEU A 89 0.45 -7.29 22.76
CA LEU A 89 -0.39 -6.57 21.79
C LEU A 89 -1.87 -6.51 22.21
N ALA A 90 -2.23 -7.03 23.38
CA ALA A 90 -3.58 -6.98 23.91
C ALA A 90 -3.75 -5.83 24.92
N GLY A 91 -4.86 -5.11 24.85
CA GLY A 91 -5.12 -3.93 25.71
C GLY A 91 -4.33 -2.67 25.32
N VAL A 92 -3.57 -2.72 24.22
CA VAL A 92 -2.76 -1.62 23.70
C VAL A 92 -3.29 -1.20 22.33
N SER A 93 -3.32 0.10 22.10
CA SER A 93 -3.69 0.62 20.78
C SER A 93 -2.52 0.53 19.79
N SER A 94 -2.83 0.59 18.49
CA SER A 94 -1.83 0.63 17.41
C SER A 94 -0.85 1.83 17.48
N ARG A 95 -1.11 2.79 18.37
CA ARG A 95 -0.24 3.95 18.65
C ARG A 95 0.58 3.80 19.94
N GLY A 96 0.51 2.66 20.60
CA GLY A 96 1.19 2.42 21.88
C GLY A 96 0.51 3.03 23.12
N ALA A 97 -0.64 3.68 22.97
CA ALA A 97 -1.45 4.15 24.09
C ALA A 97 -2.40 3.04 24.59
N SER A 98 -3.13 3.28 25.70
CA SER A 98 -4.16 2.34 26.16
C SER A 98 -5.25 2.12 25.11
N LEU A 99 -5.79 0.92 25.06
CA LEU A 99 -6.93 0.60 24.19
C LEU A 99 -8.14 1.47 24.53
N GLY A 100 -8.41 1.68 25.82
CA GLY A 100 -9.51 2.50 26.30
C GLY A 100 -9.48 3.91 25.74
N ALA A 101 -8.31 4.56 25.72
CA ALA A 101 -8.16 5.89 25.13
C ALA A 101 -8.48 5.90 23.64
N ALA A 102 -8.09 4.86 22.90
CA ALA A 102 -8.39 4.75 21.47
C ALA A 102 -9.91 4.57 21.23
N LEU A 103 -10.59 3.79 22.03
CA LEU A 103 -12.04 3.57 21.94
C LEU A 103 -12.83 4.79 22.39
N TYR A 104 -12.39 5.48 23.44
CA TYR A 104 -13.04 6.70 23.94
C TYR A 104 -13.14 7.81 22.89
N SER A 105 -12.25 7.82 21.91
CA SER A 105 -12.21 8.86 20.87
C SER A 105 -13.55 9.07 20.12
N ALA A 106 -14.45 8.10 20.15
CA ALA A 106 -15.78 8.22 19.56
C ALA A 106 -16.71 9.17 20.35
N ILE A 107 -16.49 9.33 21.64
CA ILE A 107 -17.31 10.18 22.52
C ILE A 107 -17.08 11.66 22.24
N PRO A 108 -15.85 12.21 22.37
CA PRO A 108 -15.60 13.60 22.04
C PRO A 108 -15.97 13.91 20.58
N HIS A 109 -15.64 13.00 19.63
CA HIS A 109 -16.05 13.18 18.24
C HIS A 109 -17.56 13.37 18.07
N THR A 110 -18.38 12.61 18.80
CA THR A 110 -19.83 12.73 18.74
C THR A 110 -20.29 14.06 19.35
N LYS A 111 -19.73 14.45 20.49
CA LYS A 111 -20.02 15.75 21.13
C LYS A 111 -19.67 16.93 20.22
N ASP A 112 -18.52 16.87 19.53
CA ASP A 112 -18.10 17.89 18.57
C ASP A 112 -19.08 18.01 17.39
N LEU A 113 -19.63 16.90 16.91
CA LEU A 113 -20.63 16.92 15.85
C LEU A 113 -21.94 17.57 16.31
N ILE A 114 -22.38 17.27 17.54
CA ILE A 114 -23.59 17.87 18.13
C ILE A 114 -23.39 19.37 18.34
N SER A 115 -22.26 19.77 18.95
CA SER A 115 -21.94 21.18 19.19
C SER A 115 -21.76 21.96 17.87
N GLY A 116 -21.33 21.31 16.82
CA GLY A 116 -21.25 21.86 15.46
C GLY A 116 -22.60 21.94 14.72
N GLY A 117 -23.72 21.69 15.43
CA GLY A 117 -25.08 21.82 14.87
C GLY A 117 -25.58 20.61 14.07
N MET A 118 -24.90 19.47 14.14
CA MET A 118 -25.43 18.25 13.52
C MET A 118 -26.62 17.72 14.34
N PRO A 119 -27.73 17.29 13.70
CA PRO A 119 -28.83 16.65 14.42
C PRO A 119 -28.32 15.49 15.29
N GLU A 120 -28.72 15.45 16.56
CA GLU A 120 -28.25 14.49 17.56
C GLU A 120 -28.30 13.04 17.04
N ARG A 121 -29.43 12.63 16.47
CA ARG A 121 -29.57 11.27 15.90
C ARG A 121 -28.50 10.94 14.86
N VAL A 122 -28.11 11.91 14.04
CA VAL A 122 -27.10 11.73 13.00
C VAL A 122 -25.70 11.68 13.61
N ALA A 123 -25.44 12.56 14.60
CA ALA A 123 -24.17 12.57 15.32
C ALA A 123 -23.92 11.25 16.09
N LEU A 124 -24.95 10.74 16.77
CA LEU A 124 -24.90 9.44 17.45
C LEU A 124 -24.64 8.27 16.47
N ALA A 125 -25.28 8.28 15.31
CA ALA A 125 -25.01 7.27 14.28
C ALA A 125 -23.55 7.34 13.78
N ARG A 126 -22.99 8.53 13.61
CA ARG A 126 -21.59 8.74 13.24
C ARG A 126 -20.63 8.29 14.34
N GLY A 127 -20.92 8.61 15.60
CA GLY A 127 -20.14 8.14 16.75
C GLY A 127 -20.08 6.63 16.84
N ARG A 128 -21.22 5.95 16.63
CA ARG A 128 -21.28 4.50 16.53
C ARG A 128 -20.36 3.94 15.43
N GLU A 129 -20.40 4.54 14.23
CA GLU A 129 -19.53 4.13 13.13
C GLU A 129 -18.05 4.29 13.51
N VAL A 130 -17.68 5.38 14.17
CA VAL A 130 -16.32 5.66 14.63
C VAL A 130 -15.88 4.62 15.66
N LEU A 131 -16.70 4.32 16.67
CA LEU A 131 -16.38 3.30 17.66
C LEU A 131 -16.19 1.91 17.04
N GLN A 132 -17.12 1.50 16.17
CA GLN A 132 -17.04 0.23 15.46
C GLN A 132 -15.79 0.14 14.57
N MET A 133 -15.44 1.22 13.89
CA MET A 133 -14.24 1.28 13.05
C MET A 133 -12.98 1.22 13.92
N SER A 134 -12.94 1.98 15.02
CA SER A 134 -11.82 1.96 15.96
C SER A 134 -11.59 0.56 16.51
N ALA A 135 -12.60 -0.08 17.10
CA ALA A 135 -12.50 -1.42 17.65
C ALA A 135 -11.99 -2.46 16.63
N ALA A 136 -12.56 -2.45 15.42
CA ALA A 136 -12.12 -3.36 14.35
C ALA A 136 -10.69 -3.09 13.90
N THR A 137 -10.27 -1.82 13.85
CA THR A 137 -8.90 -1.43 13.48
C THR A 137 -7.90 -1.90 14.52
N GLN A 138 -8.18 -1.71 15.83
CA GLN A 138 -7.28 -2.15 16.89
C GLN A 138 -7.05 -3.66 16.87
N VAL A 139 -8.10 -4.46 16.61
CA VAL A 139 -7.98 -5.92 16.46
C VAL A 139 -7.17 -6.30 15.21
N ALA A 140 -7.47 -5.65 14.08
CA ALA A 140 -6.75 -5.92 12.83
C ALA A 140 -5.26 -5.58 12.95
N ASP A 141 -4.93 -4.48 13.62
CA ASP A 141 -3.55 -4.01 13.76
C ASP A 141 -2.75 -4.89 14.73
N ALA A 142 -3.36 -5.43 15.79
CA ALA A 142 -2.71 -6.40 16.66
C ALA A 142 -2.26 -7.64 15.87
N GLY A 143 -3.13 -8.22 15.06
CA GLY A 143 -2.78 -9.37 14.21
C GLY A 143 -1.73 -9.05 13.15
N ARG A 144 -1.81 -7.87 12.53
CA ARG A 144 -0.85 -7.42 11.53
C ARG A 144 0.52 -7.13 12.13
N THR A 145 0.55 -6.53 13.32
CA THR A 145 1.78 -6.24 14.04
C THR A 145 2.47 -7.55 14.41
N ALA A 146 1.74 -8.52 14.96
CA ALA A 146 2.30 -9.82 15.28
C ALA A 146 2.86 -10.53 14.04
N ALA A 147 2.12 -10.55 12.91
CA ALA A 147 2.59 -11.13 11.66
C ALA A 147 3.80 -10.40 11.09
N GLY A 148 3.84 -9.08 11.21
CA GLY A 148 4.98 -8.26 10.80
C GLY A 148 6.23 -8.54 11.63
N LEU A 149 6.10 -8.64 12.95
CA LEU A 149 7.19 -8.96 13.86
C LEU A 149 7.72 -10.40 13.63
N ASP A 150 6.83 -11.38 13.41
CA ASP A 150 7.25 -12.75 13.05
C ASP A 150 8.01 -12.78 11.72
N THR A 151 7.57 -12.00 10.74
CA THR A 151 8.30 -11.86 9.46
C THR A 151 9.66 -11.19 9.67
N PHE A 152 9.72 -10.13 10.47
CA PHE A 152 10.95 -9.41 10.80
C PHE A 152 11.96 -10.28 11.54
N ALA A 153 11.49 -11.17 12.41
CA ALA A 153 12.35 -12.10 13.14
C ALA A 153 12.99 -13.19 12.25
N ARG A 154 12.71 -13.22 10.94
CA ARG A 154 13.25 -14.22 10.00
C ARG A 154 14.15 -13.51 8.98
N PRO A 155 15.48 -13.68 9.05
CA PRO A 155 16.46 -12.83 8.35
C PRO A 155 16.29 -12.73 6.83
N ARG A 156 15.86 -13.82 6.16
CA ARG A 156 15.71 -13.88 4.71
C ARG A 156 14.29 -13.72 4.21
N VAL A 157 13.35 -13.52 5.11
CA VAL A 157 11.92 -13.40 4.78
C VAL A 157 11.56 -11.93 4.65
N GLY A 158 10.80 -11.63 3.63
CA GLY A 158 10.07 -10.41 3.43
C GLY A 158 8.61 -10.74 3.14
N TYR A 159 7.93 -9.96 2.33
CA TYR A 159 6.55 -10.24 1.99
C TYR A 159 6.15 -9.66 0.63
N VAL A 160 5.13 -10.27 0.04
CA VAL A 160 4.35 -9.71 -1.06
C VAL A 160 2.95 -9.37 -0.56
N ARG A 161 2.16 -8.65 -1.36
CA ARG A 161 0.78 -8.31 -1.03
C ARG A 161 -0.20 -9.17 -1.79
N MET A 162 -1.06 -9.84 -1.06
CA MET A 162 -2.24 -10.46 -1.61
C MET A 162 -3.34 -9.39 -1.78
N LEU A 163 -3.88 -9.28 -2.99
CA LEU A 163 -5.10 -8.52 -3.26
C LEU A 163 -6.32 -9.34 -2.84
N ASN A 164 -7.27 -8.68 -2.22
CA ASN A 164 -8.58 -9.24 -1.86
C ASN A 164 -9.65 -8.39 -2.54
N PRO A 165 -10.08 -8.73 -3.76
CA PRO A 165 -11.08 -7.94 -4.47
C PRO A 165 -12.40 -7.79 -3.69
N PRO A 166 -13.02 -6.60 -3.70
CA PRO A 166 -12.59 -5.39 -4.39
C PRO A 166 -11.45 -4.66 -3.67
N SER A 167 -10.25 -4.63 -4.25
CA SER A 167 -9.08 -3.93 -3.70
C SER A 167 -9.00 -2.51 -4.22
N CYS A 168 -8.50 -1.57 -3.41
CA CYS A 168 -8.34 -0.19 -3.84
C CYS A 168 -7.14 -0.02 -4.80
N SER A 169 -7.15 1.06 -5.60
CA SER A 169 -6.08 1.40 -6.54
C SER A 169 -4.68 1.44 -5.90
N ARG A 170 -4.60 1.90 -4.65
CA ARG A 170 -3.33 1.93 -3.91
C ARG A 170 -2.80 0.53 -3.62
N CYS A 171 -3.69 -0.40 -3.22
CA CYS A 171 -3.31 -1.78 -2.96
C CYS A 171 -2.86 -2.49 -4.24
N SER A 172 -3.52 -2.25 -5.38
CA SER A 172 -3.12 -2.85 -6.66
C SER A 172 -1.68 -2.48 -7.04
N VAL A 173 -1.33 -1.19 -6.97
CA VAL A 173 0.05 -0.73 -7.22
C VAL A 173 1.08 -1.35 -6.28
N LEU A 174 0.70 -1.56 -5.02
CA LEU A 174 1.60 -2.09 -4.01
C LEU A 174 1.70 -3.62 -4.04
N ALA A 175 0.80 -4.31 -4.71
CA ALA A 175 0.82 -5.78 -4.83
C ALA A 175 1.84 -6.29 -5.85
N GLY A 176 2.29 -5.44 -6.77
CA GLY A 176 3.21 -5.80 -7.86
C GLY A 176 4.68 -5.91 -7.45
N ARG A 177 5.02 -6.13 -6.17
CA ARG A 177 6.43 -6.24 -5.78
C ARG A 177 6.65 -6.94 -4.44
N PHE A 178 7.88 -7.43 -4.25
CA PHE A 178 8.40 -7.91 -2.99
C PHE A 178 8.86 -6.75 -2.09
N TYR A 179 8.64 -6.88 -0.78
CA TYR A 179 9.08 -5.96 0.26
C TYR A 179 10.00 -6.68 1.24
N ARG A 180 11.08 -6.02 1.65
CA ARG A 180 11.90 -6.50 2.77
C ARG A 180 11.14 -6.33 4.10
N ASN A 181 11.56 -7.03 5.12
CA ASN A 181 10.96 -7.00 6.45
C ASN A 181 11.00 -5.61 7.12
N ASN A 182 11.99 -4.77 6.79
CA ASN A 182 12.18 -3.42 7.33
C ASN A 182 11.47 -2.32 6.52
N GLU A 183 10.89 -2.65 5.38
CA GLU A 183 10.15 -1.70 4.56
C GLU A 183 8.69 -1.58 5.04
N GLY A 184 8.49 -0.81 6.11
CA GLY A 184 7.15 -0.47 6.55
C GLY A 184 6.39 0.35 5.50
N PHE A 185 5.08 0.18 5.42
CA PHE A 185 4.24 1.06 4.61
C PHE A 185 3.00 1.50 5.37
N GLN A 186 2.60 2.73 5.09
CA GLN A 186 1.40 3.29 5.67
C GLN A 186 0.15 2.65 5.05
N ARG A 187 -0.79 2.28 5.90
CA ARG A 187 -2.11 1.81 5.51
C ARG A 187 -3.12 2.94 5.66
N HIS A 188 -4.08 2.99 4.76
CA HIS A 188 -5.24 3.84 4.93
C HIS A 188 -6.34 3.09 5.73
N PRO A 189 -7.26 3.81 6.36
CA PRO A 189 -8.42 3.17 7.00
C PRO A 189 -9.14 2.25 6.01
N ARG A 190 -9.61 1.09 6.49
CA ARG A 190 -10.30 0.05 5.70
C ARG A 190 -9.41 -0.66 4.67
N CYS A 191 -8.08 -0.60 4.80
CA CYS A 191 -7.20 -1.41 3.98
C CYS A 191 -7.31 -2.88 4.40
N ASP A 192 -7.69 -3.75 3.49
CA ASP A 192 -7.92 -5.18 3.73
C ASP A 192 -6.84 -6.10 3.15
N CYS A 193 -5.82 -5.53 2.52
CA CYS A 193 -4.74 -6.33 1.95
C CYS A 193 -3.94 -7.07 3.02
N VAL A 194 -3.53 -8.29 2.69
CA VAL A 194 -2.74 -9.18 3.54
C VAL A 194 -1.31 -9.25 3.03
N HIS A 195 -0.35 -9.25 3.95
CA HIS A 195 1.02 -9.57 3.63
C HIS A 195 1.17 -11.10 3.58
N VAL A 196 1.82 -11.59 2.55
CA VAL A 196 2.18 -13.00 2.39
C VAL A 196 3.68 -13.09 2.61
N PRO A 197 4.14 -13.62 3.77
CA PRO A 197 5.55 -13.87 4.00
C PRO A 197 6.12 -14.82 2.95
N THR A 198 7.28 -14.44 2.41
CA THR A 198 7.98 -15.22 1.38
C THR A 198 9.44 -14.79 1.30
N THR A 199 10.26 -15.50 0.54
CA THR A 199 11.62 -15.08 0.20
C THR A 199 11.64 -14.26 -1.10
N ARG A 200 12.73 -13.52 -1.33
CA ARG A 200 12.87 -12.76 -2.58
C ARG A 200 12.93 -13.68 -3.80
N THR A 201 13.63 -14.81 -3.69
CA THR A 201 13.74 -15.79 -4.76
C THR A 201 12.36 -16.35 -5.12
N GLU A 202 11.60 -16.81 -4.12
CA GLU A 202 10.27 -17.35 -4.33
C GLU A 202 9.33 -16.31 -4.95
N ALA A 203 9.38 -15.04 -4.49
CA ALA A 203 8.58 -13.96 -5.05
C ALA A 203 8.90 -13.66 -6.52
N ALA A 204 10.15 -13.92 -6.97
CA ALA A 204 10.56 -13.71 -8.34
C ALA A 204 10.24 -14.91 -9.26
N GLU A 205 10.25 -16.13 -8.71
CA GLU A 205 10.14 -17.37 -9.48
C GLU A 205 8.73 -17.97 -9.49
N SER A 206 7.93 -17.68 -8.44
CA SER A 206 6.57 -18.23 -8.34
C SER A 206 5.55 -17.37 -9.07
N GLU A 207 5.04 -17.90 -10.16
CA GLU A 207 3.99 -17.27 -10.94
C GLU A 207 2.70 -17.06 -10.10
N GLY A 208 2.16 -15.85 -10.14
CA GLY A 208 0.92 -15.48 -9.44
C GLY A 208 1.05 -15.16 -7.94
N LEU A 209 2.26 -15.25 -7.37
CA LEU A 209 2.51 -14.79 -5.99
C LEU A 209 2.57 -13.27 -5.91
N VAL A 210 3.15 -12.63 -6.91
CA VAL A 210 3.14 -11.17 -7.11
C VAL A 210 2.01 -10.83 -8.09
N HIS A 211 1.09 -9.98 -7.69
CA HIS A 211 -0.05 -9.58 -8.52
C HIS A 211 0.33 -8.48 -9.49
N ASP A 212 0.02 -8.66 -10.78
CA ASP A 212 0.17 -7.61 -11.79
C ASP A 212 -0.93 -6.55 -11.62
N PRO A 213 -0.56 -5.27 -11.38
CA PRO A 213 -1.53 -4.18 -11.24
C PRO A 213 -2.34 -3.89 -12.52
N TYR A 214 -1.77 -4.11 -13.70
CA TYR A 214 -2.46 -3.91 -14.97
C TYR A 214 -3.47 -5.03 -15.21
N ALA A 215 -3.07 -6.28 -15.01
CA ALA A 215 -4.00 -7.42 -15.09
C ALA A 215 -5.18 -7.25 -14.12
N TYR A 216 -4.93 -6.73 -12.92
CA TYR A 216 -6.01 -6.40 -11.99
C TYR A 216 -6.92 -5.30 -12.53
N PHE A 217 -6.38 -4.21 -13.08
CA PHE A 217 -7.16 -3.13 -13.69
C PHE A 217 -8.02 -3.64 -14.84
N GLU A 218 -7.46 -4.44 -15.74
CA GLU A 218 -8.14 -5.02 -16.91
C GLU A 218 -9.22 -6.03 -16.52
N SER A 219 -9.05 -6.74 -15.40
CA SER A 219 -10.06 -7.67 -14.88
C SER A 219 -11.34 -6.99 -14.38
N LEU A 220 -11.31 -5.68 -14.16
CA LEU A 220 -12.45 -4.91 -13.68
C LEU A 220 -13.29 -4.40 -14.84
N SER A 221 -14.62 -4.39 -14.69
CA SER A 221 -15.50 -3.66 -15.60
C SER A 221 -15.19 -2.16 -15.57
N GLU A 222 -15.47 -1.42 -16.62
CA GLU A 222 -15.24 0.02 -16.70
C GLU A 222 -15.81 0.79 -15.50
N SER A 223 -17.05 0.47 -15.10
CA SER A 223 -17.68 1.05 -13.91
C SER A 223 -16.92 0.72 -12.62
N ALA A 224 -16.38 -0.50 -12.49
CA ALA A 224 -15.56 -0.89 -11.35
C ALA A 224 -14.17 -0.23 -11.37
N GLN A 225 -13.57 -0.03 -12.55
CA GLN A 225 -12.35 0.75 -12.73
C GLN A 225 -12.56 2.20 -12.25
N ASP A 226 -13.63 2.85 -12.69
CA ASP A 226 -13.99 4.21 -12.31
C ASP A 226 -14.21 4.35 -10.79
N LYS A 227 -14.90 3.37 -10.19
CA LYS A 227 -15.13 3.34 -8.74
C LYS A 227 -13.84 3.14 -7.95
N THR A 228 -12.95 2.27 -8.43
CA THR A 228 -11.72 1.86 -7.74
C THR A 228 -10.61 2.89 -7.87
N PHE A 229 -10.39 3.40 -9.09
CA PHE A 229 -9.29 4.28 -9.40
C PHE A 229 -9.71 5.77 -9.41
N GLY A 230 -10.97 6.06 -9.66
CA GLY A 230 -11.52 7.38 -9.94
C GLY A 230 -11.73 7.55 -11.45
N LYS A 231 -12.82 8.22 -11.85
CA LYS A 231 -13.23 8.33 -13.26
C LYS A 231 -12.13 8.87 -14.18
N ALA A 232 -11.54 10.02 -13.83
CA ALA A 232 -10.46 10.62 -14.63
C ALA A 232 -9.18 9.77 -14.65
N GLN A 233 -8.84 9.13 -13.51
CA GLN A 233 -7.70 8.24 -13.41
C GLN A 233 -7.88 6.96 -14.22
N ALA A 234 -9.04 6.34 -14.11
CA ALA A 234 -9.37 5.14 -14.89
C ALA A 234 -9.35 5.45 -16.38
N GLN A 235 -9.92 6.61 -16.78
CA GLN A 235 -9.87 7.04 -18.17
C GLN A 235 -8.42 7.28 -18.64
N ALA A 236 -7.58 7.93 -17.82
CA ALA A 236 -6.17 8.13 -18.17
C ALA A 236 -5.43 6.81 -18.39
N ILE A 237 -5.70 5.78 -17.54
CA ILE A 237 -5.10 4.45 -17.70
C ILE A 237 -5.60 3.79 -18.97
N ARG A 238 -6.90 3.85 -19.28
CA ARG A 238 -7.47 3.35 -20.55
C ARG A 238 -6.88 4.05 -21.76
N ASP A 239 -6.55 5.33 -21.65
CA ASP A 239 -5.90 6.13 -22.69
C ASP A 239 -4.38 5.89 -22.78
N GLY A 240 -3.84 4.95 -22.00
CA GLY A 240 -2.46 4.51 -22.06
C GLY A 240 -1.52 5.16 -21.04
N ALA A 241 -2.06 5.91 -20.08
CA ALA A 241 -1.24 6.47 -19.00
C ALA A 241 -0.71 5.39 -18.06
N ASP A 242 0.50 5.58 -17.55
CA ASP A 242 1.13 4.69 -16.59
C ASP A 242 0.33 4.64 -15.29
N LEU A 243 -0.16 3.46 -14.95
CA LEU A 243 -1.00 3.19 -13.79
C LEU A 243 -0.34 3.65 -12.48
N PHE A 244 0.97 3.46 -12.34
CA PHE A 244 1.71 3.85 -11.13
C PHE A 244 1.79 5.38 -11.01
N GLN A 245 2.03 6.09 -12.12
CA GLN A 245 2.06 7.56 -12.13
C GLN A 245 0.69 8.14 -11.77
N VAL A 246 -0.36 7.59 -12.38
CA VAL A 246 -1.75 8.02 -12.16
C VAL A 246 -2.17 7.80 -10.70
N VAL A 247 -1.96 6.62 -10.15
CA VAL A 247 -2.35 6.30 -8.76
C VAL A 247 -1.51 7.10 -7.75
N ASN A 248 -0.22 7.26 -8.00
CA ASN A 248 0.65 8.03 -7.11
C ASN A 248 0.35 9.54 -7.15
N ALA A 249 -0.09 10.09 -8.28
CA ALA A 249 -0.49 11.49 -8.36
C ALA A 249 -1.52 11.88 -7.29
N ARG A 250 -2.48 10.99 -6.98
CA ARG A 250 -3.48 11.21 -5.93
C ARG A 250 -2.90 11.25 -4.51
N ARG A 251 -1.75 10.62 -4.28
CA ARG A 251 -1.07 10.67 -2.98
C ARG A 251 -0.53 12.07 -2.67
N GLY A 252 -0.02 12.76 -3.68
CA GLY A 252 0.54 14.10 -3.56
C GLY A 252 -0.49 15.23 -3.64
N MET A 253 -1.79 14.91 -3.81
CA MET A 253 -2.86 15.91 -3.86
C MET A 253 -3.11 16.48 -2.48
N SER A 254 -3.09 17.81 -2.36
CA SER A 254 -3.63 18.52 -1.21
C SER A 254 -5.14 18.64 -1.36
N TYR A 255 -5.88 18.48 -0.27
CA TYR A 255 -7.30 18.80 -0.27
C TYR A 255 -7.45 20.32 -0.32
N ALA A 256 -8.07 20.84 -1.37
CA ALA A 256 -8.53 22.23 -1.37
C ALA A 256 -9.78 22.30 -0.51
N GLY A 257 -9.79 23.22 0.49
CA GLY A 257 -10.94 23.49 1.33
C GLY A 257 -10.87 22.86 2.71
N VAL A 258 -10.12 23.51 3.61
CA VAL A 258 -10.49 23.54 5.02
C VAL A 258 -11.56 24.61 5.13
N SER A 259 -12.78 24.25 5.51
CA SER A 259 -13.81 25.25 5.88
C SER A 259 -13.27 26.16 6.98
N ALA A 260 -13.72 27.39 7.06
CA ALA A 260 -13.28 28.37 8.05
C ALA A 260 -13.46 27.88 9.52
N ASP A 261 -14.27 26.85 9.73
CA ASP A 261 -14.52 26.16 11.00
C ASP A 261 -13.58 24.97 11.27
N GLY A 262 -12.56 24.73 10.44
CA GLY A 262 -11.66 23.60 10.56
C GLY A 262 -12.29 22.24 10.20
N SER A 263 -13.56 22.19 9.84
CA SER A 263 -14.24 20.95 9.46
C SER A 263 -13.88 20.57 8.04
N ARG A 264 -13.33 19.37 7.87
CA ARG A 264 -13.11 18.74 6.57
C ARG A 264 -14.44 18.14 6.09
N ARG A 265 -15.42 18.96 5.83
CA ARG A 265 -16.67 18.50 5.25
C ARG A 265 -16.47 18.20 3.78
N GLY A 266 -16.42 16.94 3.47
CA GLY A 266 -17.07 16.27 2.40
C GLY A 266 -16.32 16.19 1.12
N GLN A 267 -16.60 16.86 0.14
CA GLN A 267 -16.19 16.54 -1.22
C GLN A 267 -14.66 16.61 -1.36
N LYS A 268 -14.07 15.48 -1.79
CA LYS A 268 -12.71 15.50 -2.31
C LYS A 268 -12.69 16.40 -3.54
N VAL A 269 -12.43 17.67 -3.32
CA VAL A 269 -12.09 18.57 -4.42
C VAL A 269 -10.72 18.09 -4.88
N ALA A 270 -10.66 17.54 -6.09
CA ALA A 270 -9.40 17.14 -6.69
C ALA A 270 -8.52 18.39 -6.76
N SER A 271 -7.29 18.30 -6.20
CA SER A 271 -6.32 19.38 -6.40
C SER A 271 -5.93 19.39 -7.88
N ASP A 272 -5.85 20.56 -8.48
CA ASP A 272 -5.39 20.71 -9.86
C ASP A 272 -3.95 20.25 -10.03
N PHE A 273 -3.17 20.22 -8.95
CA PHE A 273 -1.75 19.92 -8.98
C PHE A 273 -1.40 18.82 -7.98
N THR A 274 -0.37 18.06 -8.33
CA THR A 274 0.23 17.07 -7.43
C THR A 274 1.70 17.40 -7.16
N ARG A 275 2.17 17.04 -5.95
CA ARG A 275 3.59 17.08 -5.57
C ARG A 275 4.32 15.77 -5.89
N GLU A 276 3.58 14.70 -6.21
CA GLU A 276 4.19 13.42 -6.56
C GLU A 276 4.88 13.50 -7.93
N GLY A 277 6.11 12.96 -7.99
CA GLY A 277 6.92 13.01 -9.19
C GLY A 277 7.53 14.38 -9.53
N THR A 278 7.42 15.38 -8.63
CA THR A 278 7.97 16.74 -8.87
C THR A 278 9.37 16.96 -8.29
N THR A 279 9.94 15.98 -7.62
CA THR A 279 11.31 16.08 -7.10
C THR A 279 12.32 16.03 -8.25
N ARG A 280 13.50 16.65 -8.07
CA ARG A 280 14.60 16.61 -9.07
C ARG A 280 15.05 15.19 -9.44
N ARG A 281 14.81 14.19 -8.58
CA ARG A 281 15.14 12.78 -8.83
C ARG A 281 14.05 12.04 -9.61
N ALA A 282 12.84 12.59 -9.70
CA ALA A 282 11.75 12.00 -10.46
C ALA A 282 11.91 12.38 -11.95
N LEU A 283 11.49 11.47 -12.84
CA LEU A 283 11.56 11.69 -14.29
C LEU A 283 10.95 13.03 -14.71
N TRP A 284 9.71 13.28 -14.31
CA TRP A 284 9.04 14.52 -14.67
C TRP A 284 9.65 15.74 -13.96
N GLY A 285 9.91 15.67 -12.68
CA GLY A 285 10.46 16.77 -11.89
C GLY A 285 11.89 17.12 -12.25
N GLY A 286 12.70 16.16 -12.71
CA GLY A 286 14.04 16.38 -13.23
C GLY A 286 14.02 17.18 -14.53
N ALA A 287 13.09 16.85 -15.43
CA ALA A 287 12.89 17.57 -16.69
C ALA A 287 12.17 18.93 -16.52
N ASN A 288 11.43 19.12 -15.43
CA ASN A 288 10.61 20.31 -15.15
C ASN A 288 10.91 20.89 -13.77
N PRO A 289 12.10 21.44 -13.53
CA PRO A 289 12.47 22.03 -12.24
C PRO A 289 11.49 23.15 -11.86
N LYS A 290 10.90 23.05 -10.66
CA LYS A 290 9.88 24.00 -10.17
C LYS A 290 8.55 24.00 -10.93
N GLY A 291 8.34 23.07 -11.87
CA GLY A 291 7.09 22.94 -12.62
C GLY A 291 5.93 22.50 -11.71
N LYS A 292 4.71 22.94 -12.07
CA LYS A 292 3.47 22.45 -11.45
C LYS A 292 2.94 21.29 -12.30
N ARG A 293 2.83 20.09 -11.69
CA ARG A 293 2.33 18.90 -12.36
C ARG A 293 0.81 18.82 -12.19
N LEU A 294 0.07 18.97 -13.29
CA LEU A 294 -1.39 18.78 -13.28
C LEU A 294 -1.75 17.34 -12.88
N THR A 295 -2.86 17.19 -12.18
CA THR A 295 -3.46 15.87 -11.91
C THR A 295 -4.23 15.37 -13.13
N PRO A 296 -4.48 14.05 -13.28
CA PRO A 296 -5.39 13.55 -14.30
C PRO A 296 -6.79 14.19 -14.21
N ASP A 297 -7.31 14.41 -12.99
CA ASP A 297 -8.58 15.09 -12.78
C ASP A 297 -8.60 16.48 -13.42
N ALA A 298 -7.54 17.27 -13.19
CA ALA A 298 -7.43 18.63 -13.75
C ALA A 298 -7.24 18.62 -15.27
N ILE A 299 -6.60 17.59 -15.82
CA ILE A 299 -6.43 17.45 -17.27
C ILE A 299 -7.79 17.15 -17.94
N TYR A 300 -8.53 16.16 -17.44
CA TYR A 300 -9.84 15.81 -18.03
C TYR A 300 -10.93 16.85 -17.74
N ALA A 301 -10.82 17.61 -16.65
CA ALA A 301 -11.75 18.71 -16.36
C ALA A 301 -11.73 19.85 -17.40
N GLN A 302 -10.65 19.93 -18.22
CA GLN A 302 -10.56 20.94 -19.28
C GLN A 302 -11.48 20.63 -20.48
N GLY A 303 -12.03 19.42 -20.58
CA GLY A 303 -12.95 19.06 -21.67
C GLY A 303 -12.35 19.13 -23.07
N LEU A 304 -11.05 18.91 -23.19
CA LEU A 304 -10.32 19.03 -24.46
C LEU A 304 -10.58 17.81 -25.38
N PRO A 305 -10.38 17.95 -26.69
CA PRO A 305 -10.33 16.83 -27.61
C PRO A 305 -9.30 15.79 -27.15
N ARG A 306 -9.52 14.52 -27.55
CA ARG A 306 -8.68 13.38 -27.11
C ARG A 306 -7.19 13.61 -27.36
N GLU A 307 -6.82 14.13 -28.53
CA GLU A 307 -5.41 14.37 -28.90
C GLU A 307 -4.75 15.37 -27.95
N ALA A 308 -5.37 16.53 -27.72
CA ALA A 308 -4.88 17.52 -26.77
C ALA A 308 -4.83 17.02 -25.32
N THR A 309 -5.75 16.14 -24.94
CA THR A 309 -5.74 15.46 -23.62
C THR A 309 -4.52 14.53 -23.51
N LEU A 310 -4.22 13.74 -24.55
CA LEU A 310 -3.05 12.87 -24.59
C LEU A 310 -1.74 13.68 -24.53
N ASP A 311 -1.66 14.81 -25.23
CA ASP A 311 -0.52 15.72 -25.17
C ASP A 311 -0.28 16.26 -23.75
N LEU A 312 -1.36 16.63 -23.05
CA LEU A 312 -1.24 17.04 -21.65
C LEU A 312 -0.83 15.90 -20.73
N LEU A 313 -1.36 14.69 -20.92
CA LEU A 313 -0.93 13.51 -20.17
C LEU A 313 0.55 13.22 -20.38
N ALA A 314 1.04 13.31 -21.62
CA ALA A 314 2.45 13.16 -21.97
C ALA A 314 3.31 14.28 -21.35
N LYS A 315 2.89 15.53 -21.50
CA LYS A 315 3.57 16.71 -20.94
C LYS A 315 3.74 16.62 -19.42
N HIS A 316 2.75 16.05 -18.72
CA HIS A 316 2.78 15.87 -17.28
C HIS A 316 3.32 14.49 -16.85
N GLY A 317 3.90 13.72 -17.77
CA GLY A 317 4.62 12.47 -17.49
C GLY A 317 3.71 11.33 -17.01
N TYR A 318 2.47 11.29 -17.46
CA TYR A 318 1.54 10.18 -17.26
C TYR A 318 1.60 9.19 -18.41
N LEU A 319 1.81 9.65 -19.66
CA LEU A 319 2.13 8.78 -20.77
C LEU A 319 3.63 8.55 -20.82
N LEU A 320 4.02 7.29 -20.92
CA LEU A 320 5.40 6.91 -21.09
C LEU A 320 5.78 6.97 -22.58
N PRO A 321 7.01 7.37 -22.93
CA PRO A 321 7.48 7.31 -24.31
C PRO A 321 7.33 5.90 -24.89
N GLN A 322 7.07 5.79 -26.19
CA GLN A 322 6.94 4.51 -26.87
C GLN A 322 8.14 3.58 -26.57
N GLY A 323 7.85 2.33 -26.23
CA GLY A 323 8.86 1.32 -25.88
C GLY A 323 9.20 1.26 -24.39
N GLN A 324 8.62 2.07 -23.53
CA GLN A 324 8.68 1.86 -22.10
C GLN A 324 7.66 0.80 -21.68
N VAL A 325 8.15 -0.29 -21.10
CA VAL A 325 7.28 -1.28 -20.48
C VAL A 325 6.71 -0.69 -19.21
N ALA A 326 5.39 -0.66 -19.12
CA ALA A 326 4.66 -0.17 -17.95
C ALA A 326 4.85 -1.03 -16.68
N GLU A 327 5.70 -2.01 -16.72
CA GLU A 327 6.04 -2.91 -15.62
C GLU A 327 6.91 -2.21 -14.59
N GLY A 328 6.27 -1.80 -13.60
CA GLY A 328 6.59 -1.27 -12.27
C GLY A 328 8.00 -0.85 -11.89
N ALA A 329 9.02 -1.57 -12.17
CA ALA A 329 10.37 -1.33 -11.67
C ALA A 329 11.39 -0.97 -12.77
N ILE A 330 11.07 -1.21 -14.03
CA ILE A 330 12.01 -0.99 -15.14
C ILE A 330 11.50 0.20 -15.97
N ARG A 331 11.56 1.35 -15.40
CA ARG A 331 11.29 2.61 -16.11
C ARG A 331 12.60 3.17 -16.63
N GLY A 332 13.18 2.54 -17.60
CA GLY A 332 14.52 2.88 -18.01
C GLY A 332 14.71 3.27 -19.47
N ALA A 333 13.66 3.26 -20.27
CA ALA A 333 13.77 3.73 -21.63
C ALA A 333 12.97 5.02 -21.85
N GLY A 334 13.26 6.03 -21.05
CA GLY A 334 13.01 7.42 -21.45
C GLY A 334 13.79 7.76 -22.72
N PRO A 335 13.57 8.94 -23.31
CA PRO A 335 14.43 9.42 -24.39
C PRO A 335 15.88 9.16 -23.99
N VAL A 336 16.71 8.71 -24.93
CA VAL A 336 18.12 8.39 -24.66
C VAL A 336 18.76 9.59 -24.01
N VAL A 337 18.73 9.63 -22.68
CA VAL A 337 19.40 10.66 -21.91
C VAL A 337 20.89 10.38 -22.09
N PRO A 338 21.68 11.35 -22.56
CA PRO A 338 23.12 11.18 -22.64
C PRO A 338 23.66 10.64 -21.32
N ARG A 339 24.60 9.71 -21.39
CA ARG A 339 25.15 9.06 -20.17
C ARG A 339 25.72 10.08 -19.17
N SER A 340 26.15 11.26 -19.67
CA SER A 340 26.56 12.40 -18.85
C SER A 340 25.47 12.83 -17.85
N ASP A 341 24.23 12.81 -18.29
CA ASP A 341 23.08 13.39 -17.59
C ASP A 341 22.38 12.39 -16.67
N LEU A 342 22.80 11.12 -16.72
CA LEU A 342 22.29 10.07 -15.84
C LEU A 342 22.81 10.26 -14.41
N THR A 343 21.95 10.00 -13.43
CA THR A 343 22.34 9.86 -12.03
C THR A 343 23.27 8.65 -11.84
N ALA A 344 23.97 8.60 -10.73
CA ALA A 344 24.83 7.45 -10.39
C ALA A 344 24.05 6.12 -10.31
N ALA A 345 22.80 6.16 -9.86
CA ALA A 345 21.91 5.00 -9.82
C ALA A 345 21.53 4.51 -11.23
N GLU A 346 21.12 5.44 -12.10
CA GLU A 346 20.76 5.14 -13.48
C GLU A 346 21.97 4.62 -14.28
N LYS A 347 23.16 5.17 -14.06
CA LYS A 347 24.41 4.66 -14.66
C LYS A 347 24.72 3.22 -14.25
N ARG A 348 24.51 2.86 -12.99
CA ARG A 348 24.70 1.49 -12.51
C ARG A 348 23.71 0.51 -13.16
N LEU A 349 22.44 0.89 -13.19
CA LEU A 349 21.38 0.08 -13.80
C LEU A 349 21.60 -0.09 -15.30
N GLN A 350 21.91 1.01 -16.02
CA GLN A 350 22.22 0.96 -17.45
C GLN A 350 23.46 0.07 -17.73
N THR A 351 24.51 0.18 -16.92
CA THR A 351 25.70 -0.63 -17.06
C THR A 351 25.40 -2.12 -16.84
N ALA A 352 24.60 -2.43 -15.81
CA ALA A 352 24.21 -3.81 -15.54
C ALA A 352 23.33 -4.39 -16.65
N ARG A 353 22.42 -3.60 -17.20
CA ARG A 353 21.60 -3.98 -18.35
C ARG A 353 22.46 -4.30 -19.59
N LEU A 354 23.35 -3.40 -19.97
CA LEU A 354 24.24 -3.61 -21.14
C LEU A 354 25.13 -4.85 -20.98
N ARG A 355 25.58 -5.13 -19.76
CA ARG A 355 26.35 -6.35 -19.48
C ARG A 355 25.49 -7.59 -19.60
N TRP A 356 24.26 -7.54 -19.11
CA TRP A 356 23.31 -8.65 -19.22
C TRP A 356 22.92 -8.91 -20.68
N GLU A 357 22.64 -7.88 -21.46
CA GLU A 357 22.40 -7.98 -22.91
C GLU A 357 23.59 -8.65 -23.61
N ALA A 358 24.82 -8.28 -23.27
CA ALA A 358 26.00 -8.93 -23.81
C ALA A 358 26.08 -10.43 -23.48
N VAL A 359 25.69 -10.84 -22.26
CA VAL A 359 25.60 -12.24 -21.86
C VAL A 359 24.53 -12.98 -22.67
N GLN A 360 23.36 -12.36 -22.87
CA GLN A 360 22.30 -12.94 -23.71
C GLN A 360 22.77 -13.18 -25.16
N ASP A 361 23.62 -12.29 -25.66
CA ASP A 361 24.25 -12.40 -26.98
C ASP A 361 25.44 -13.38 -26.99
N GLY A 362 25.71 -14.11 -25.90
CA GLY A 362 26.85 -15.04 -25.79
C GLY A 362 28.22 -14.35 -25.68
N ARG A 363 28.26 -13.04 -25.40
CA ARG A 363 29.49 -12.25 -25.31
C ARG A 363 29.91 -12.01 -23.86
N ASN A 364 31.21 -12.11 -23.59
CA ASN A 364 31.77 -11.77 -22.29
C ASN A 364 31.76 -10.23 -22.10
N PRO A 365 30.98 -9.67 -21.14
CA PRO A 365 30.86 -8.22 -20.93
C PRO A 365 32.08 -7.59 -20.23
N HIS A 366 33.03 -8.40 -19.76
CA HIS A 366 34.19 -7.91 -19.01
C HIS A 366 35.51 -7.94 -19.79
N GLY A 367 35.49 -8.42 -21.03
CA GLY A 367 36.69 -8.46 -21.85
C GLY A 367 36.61 -9.34 -23.09
N ARG A 368 37.79 -9.66 -23.69
CA ARG A 368 37.88 -10.43 -24.93
C ARG A 368 37.91 -11.96 -24.72
N GLY A 369 37.84 -12.43 -23.46
CA GLY A 369 37.81 -13.85 -23.15
C GLY A 369 36.46 -14.51 -23.42
N PRO A 370 36.36 -15.84 -23.39
CA PRO A 370 35.09 -16.52 -23.56
C PRO A 370 34.12 -16.20 -22.41
N LEU A 371 32.83 -16.28 -22.69
CA LEU A 371 31.80 -16.22 -21.68
C LEU A 371 31.78 -17.54 -20.92
N THR A 372 32.02 -17.51 -19.60
CA THR A 372 31.91 -18.70 -18.76
C THR A 372 30.58 -18.68 -17.98
N PRO A 373 30.09 -19.84 -17.51
CA PRO A 373 28.89 -19.93 -16.69
C PRO A 373 28.97 -19.05 -15.44
N GLU A 374 30.13 -18.95 -14.81
CA GLU A 374 30.34 -18.12 -13.60
C GLU A 374 30.24 -16.63 -13.90
N ILE A 375 30.75 -16.18 -15.06
CA ILE A 375 30.62 -14.81 -15.54
C ILE A 375 29.15 -14.51 -15.82
N ALA A 376 28.46 -15.40 -16.51
CA ALA A 376 27.05 -15.25 -16.83
C ALA A 376 26.20 -15.14 -15.55
N ALA A 377 26.37 -16.04 -14.60
CA ALA A 377 25.65 -16.05 -13.33
C ALA A 377 25.91 -14.78 -12.49
N ARG A 378 27.16 -14.31 -12.46
CA ARG A 378 27.52 -13.05 -11.76
C ARG A 378 26.83 -11.86 -12.38
N VAL A 379 26.87 -11.74 -13.70
CA VAL A 379 26.26 -10.62 -14.42
C VAL A 379 24.74 -10.63 -14.28
N GLU A 380 24.14 -11.81 -14.33
CA GLU A 380 22.70 -11.98 -14.06
C GLU A 380 22.35 -11.56 -12.65
N GLY A 381 23.10 -12.01 -11.65
CA GLY A 381 22.91 -11.62 -10.25
C GLY A 381 23.06 -10.11 -10.03
N ASP A 382 24.07 -9.49 -10.65
CA ASP A 382 24.26 -8.05 -10.60
C ASP A 382 23.11 -7.30 -11.30
N TYR A 383 22.67 -7.76 -12.46
CA TYR A 383 21.54 -7.17 -13.17
C TYR A 383 20.26 -7.25 -12.34
N ARG A 384 19.94 -8.43 -11.82
CA ARG A 384 18.76 -8.61 -10.94
C ARG A 384 18.83 -7.72 -9.70
N ARG A 385 20.00 -7.61 -9.08
CA ARG A 385 20.22 -6.74 -7.91
C ARG A 385 19.99 -5.25 -8.23
N TRP A 386 20.60 -4.75 -9.31
CA TRP A 386 20.45 -3.35 -9.71
C TRP A 386 19.06 -3.04 -10.23
N LEU A 387 18.43 -4.00 -10.86
CA LEU A 387 17.04 -3.91 -11.24
C LEU A 387 16.13 -3.76 -10.02
N ALA A 388 16.29 -4.61 -9.03
CA ALA A 388 15.50 -4.61 -7.80
C ALA A 388 15.70 -3.34 -6.95
N SER A 389 16.91 -2.75 -6.97
CA SER A 389 17.24 -1.54 -6.22
C SER A 389 17.05 -0.24 -7.01
N ASN A 390 16.62 -0.31 -8.29
CA ASN A 390 16.64 0.85 -9.21
C ASN A 390 18.04 1.51 -9.31
N GLY A 391 19.10 0.71 -9.24
CA GLY A 391 20.48 1.17 -9.26
C GLY A 391 20.95 1.85 -7.96
N GLN A 392 20.13 1.86 -6.92
CA GLN A 392 20.49 2.48 -5.65
C GLN A 392 21.38 1.55 -4.81
N ILE A 393 22.38 2.14 -4.15
CA ILE A 393 23.15 1.46 -3.12
C ILE A 393 22.35 1.65 -1.82
N HIS A 394 21.81 0.57 -1.29
CA HIS A 394 21.36 0.58 0.10
C HIS A 394 22.59 0.21 0.92
N THR A 395 23.19 1.18 1.60
CA THR A 395 24.07 0.91 2.72
C THR A 395 23.18 0.36 3.83
N ASP A 396 23.46 -0.88 4.23
CA ASP A 396 22.87 -1.51 5.41
C ASP A 396 23.16 -0.68 6.66
#